data_49a0ea823183352d99643c81e83bd6b6
#
_entry.id   49a0ea823183352d99643c81e83bd6b6
#
_cell.length_a   1.000
_cell.length_b   1.000
_cell.length_c   1.000
_cell.angle_alpha   90.00
_cell.angle_beta   90.00
_cell.angle_gamma   90.00
#
_symmetry.space_group_name_H-M   'P 1'
#
loop_
_entity.id
_entity.type
_entity.pdbx_description
1 polymer ?
#
loop_
_entity_poly.entity_id
_entity_poly.type
_entity_poly.pdbx_seq_one_letter_code
_entity_poly.pdbx_strand_id
1 'polypeptide(L)'
;GFQEPELPQIEYLIKCLPEYVHFKQDREDGLRPNGQYLMIMWLKNKYELCDSGRFWLSPTPDEASFGWDGRCRRVTVWVKLRDKKSERTFYYFNTHLDHRGNEARQKGAEMNVKMMQRIAGKHAVIFHSGDMNSQRGTTTEAYLQPYDNWMKSARERAVESDQRATFDGFGKSQPRWLDHIFYRHAKAVKYATLDGKD
;
A
#
# COMPACT_ATOMS: atom_id res chain seq x y z
N GLY A 1 6.45 2.42 -0.26
CA GLY A 1 5.35 2.39 0.73
C GLY A 1 5.77 1.61 1.96
N PHE A 2 5.36 2.09 3.11
CA PHE A 2 5.63 1.45 4.41
C PHE A 2 4.31 1.24 5.12
N GLN A 3 4.14 0.05 5.71
CA GLN A 3 3.03 -0.31 6.56
C GLN A 3 3.54 -0.49 7.99
N GLU A 4 2.77 0.01 8.95
CA GLU A 4 3.05 -0.05 10.39
C GLU A 4 4.36 0.62 10.90
N PRO A 5 5.01 1.57 10.21
CA PRO A 5 6.11 2.27 10.84
C PRO A 5 5.60 3.10 12.01
N GLU A 6 6.35 3.10 13.10
CA GLU A 6 6.14 3.96 14.26
C GLU A 6 6.97 5.24 14.16
N LEU A 7 6.63 6.27 14.92
CA LEU A 7 7.33 7.58 14.83
C LEU A 7 8.86 7.48 14.95
N PRO A 8 9.45 6.71 15.88
CA PRO A 8 10.91 6.61 15.96
C PRO A 8 11.55 6.01 14.70
N GLN A 9 10.87 5.04 14.07
CA GLN A 9 11.34 4.44 12.82
C GLN A 9 11.25 5.44 11.65
N ILE A 10 10.17 6.22 11.61
CA ILE A 10 9.97 7.26 10.60
C ILE A 10 11.06 8.35 10.73
N GLU A 11 11.31 8.82 11.96
CA GLU A 11 12.36 9.83 12.23
C GLU A 11 13.76 9.33 11.83
N TYR A 12 14.04 8.07 12.12
CA TYR A 12 15.28 7.42 11.70
C TYR A 12 15.40 7.37 10.18
N LEU A 13 14.34 6.93 9.47
CA LEU A 13 14.34 6.88 8.00
C LEU A 13 14.53 8.27 7.37
N ILE A 14 13.85 9.29 7.88
CA ILE A 14 14.02 10.68 7.39
C ILE A 14 15.45 11.16 7.57
N LYS A 15 16.07 10.86 8.71
CA LYS A 15 17.46 11.22 8.99
C LYS A 15 18.45 10.50 8.07
N CYS A 16 18.22 9.20 7.81
CA CYS A 16 19.11 8.37 6.99
C CYS A 16 18.92 8.59 5.48
N LEU A 17 17.77 9.09 5.04
CA LEU A 17 17.41 9.25 3.64
C LEU A 17 17.01 10.71 3.31
N PRO A 18 17.93 11.67 3.44
CA PRO A 18 17.64 13.10 3.31
C PRO A 18 17.27 13.52 1.87
N GLU A 19 17.55 12.67 0.87
CA GLU A 19 17.15 12.87 -0.52
C GLU A 19 15.69 12.49 -0.80
N TYR A 20 15.01 11.85 0.16
CA TYR A 20 13.60 11.53 0.07
C TYR A 20 12.73 12.56 0.79
N VAL A 21 11.55 12.78 0.27
CA VAL A 21 10.41 13.41 0.95
C VAL A 21 9.32 12.39 1.15
N HIS A 22 8.37 12.68 2.04
CA HIS A 22 7.35 11.70 2.42
C HIS A 22 5.98 12.32 2.63
N PHE A 23 4.96 11.48 2.51
CA PHE A 23 3.61 11.70 3.01
C PHE A 23 3.25 10.54 3.94
N LYS A 24 2.69 10.84 5.11
CA LYS A 24 2.32 9.84 6.12
C LYS A 24 1.00 10.17 6.78
N GLN A 25 0.31 9.14 7.25
CA GLN A 25 -0.90 9.24 8.05
C GLN A 25 -0.87 8.21 9.16
N ASP A 26 -1.13 8.66 10.38
CA ASP A 26 -1.46 7.80 11.52
C ASP A 26 -2.85 7.18 11.30
N ARG A 27 -2.96 5.86 11.36
CA ARG A 27 -4.24 5.17 11.20
C ARG A 27 -5.25 5.50 12.31
N GLU A 28 -4.76 5.90 13.48
CA GLU A 28 -5.58 6.29 14.63
C GLU A 28 -5.91 7.80 14.63
N ASP A 29 -5.28 8.59 13.75
CA ASP A 29 -5.44 10.06 13.64
C ASP A 29 -5.24 10.80 14.97
N GLY A 30 -4.26 10.34 15.76
CA GLY A 30 -3.97 10.90 17.08
C GLY A 30 -4.91 10.45 18.20
N LEU A 31 -5.91 9.61 17.92
CA LEU A 31 -6.85 9.12 18.93
C LEU A 31 -6.21 8.14 19.92
N ARG A 32 -5.01 7.64 19.63
CA ARG A 32 -4.20 6.81 20.51
C ARG A 32 -2.74 7.22 20.47
N PRO A 33 -2.02 7.17 21.60
CA PRO A 33 -0.57 7.33 21.59
C PRO A 33 0.09 6.17 20.83
N ASN A 34 1.25 6.42 20.21
CA ASN A 34 2.03 5.42 19.48
C ASN A 34 1.26 4.73 18.34
N GLY A 35 0.51 5.52 17.57
CA GLY A 35 -0.18 5.04 16.38
C GLY A 35 0.79 4.48 15.34
N GLN A 36 0.33 3.47 14.60
CA GLN A 36 1.05 2.97 13.43
C GLN A 36 0.65 3.77 12.20
N TYR A 37 1.64 4.06 11.37
CA TYR A 37 1.47 4.90 10.19
C TYR A 37 1.41 4.08 8.90
N LEU A 38 0.82 4.67 7.89
CA LEU A 38 1.08 4.38 6.49
C LEU A 38 1.94 5.52 5.95
N MET A 39 3.01 5.20 5.22
CA MET A 39 3.91 6.21 4.68
C MET A 39 4.32 5.89 3.25
N ILE A 40 4.44 6.92 2.43
CA ILE A 40 5.01 6.86 1.08
C ILE A 40 6.21 7.81 1.07
N MET A 41 7.35 7.34 0.55
CA MET A 41 8.55 8.16 0.33
C MET A 41 8.90 8.18 -1.16
N TRP A 42 9.43 9.31 -1.64
CA TRP A 42 9.90 9.46 -3.02
C TRP A 42 11.13 10.37 -3.11
N LEU A 43 11.97 10.17 -4.11
CA LEU A 43 13.14 10.98 -4.38
C LEU A 43 12.73 12.40 -4.78
N LYS A 44 13.12 13.41 -3.99
CA LYS A 44 12.76 14.83 -4.21
C LYS A 44 13.36 15.44 -5.49
N ASN A 45 14.50 14.91 -5.93
CA ASN A 45 15.15 15.36 -7.16
C ASN A 45 14.52 14.77 -8.43
N LYS A 46 13.83 13.64 -8.31
CA LYS A 46 13.22 12.92 -9.44
C LYS A 46 11.74 13.21 -9.61
N TYR A 47 11.02 13.37 -8.51
CA TYR A 47 9.57 13.52 -8.53
C TYR A 47 9.13 14.79 -7.81
N GLU A 48 8.07 15.38 -8.31
CA GLU A 48 7.35 16.50 -7.71
C GLU A 48 5.99 16.04 -7.23
N LEU A 49 5.60 16.44 -6.01
CA LEU A 49 4.27 16.20 -5.48
C LEU A 49 3.26 17.14 -6.13
N CYS A 50 2.26 16.56 -6.80
CA CYS A 50 1.14 17.31 -7.38
C CYS A 50 -0.08 17.32 -6.46
N ASP A 51 -0.32 16.20 -5.75
CA ASP A 51 -1.47 16.05 -4.85
C ASP A 51 -1.23 14.88 -3.89
N SER A 52 -1.95 14.86 -2.77
CA SER A 52 -1.87 13.77 -1.79
C SER A 52 -3.13 13.69 -0.94
N GLY A 53 -3.36 12.56 -0.35
CA GLY A 53 -4.48 12.41 0.56
C GLY A 53 -4.55 11.04 1.22
N ARG A 54 -5.64 10.86 1.93
CA ARG A 54 -5.92 9.66 2.68
C ARG A 54 -7.41 9.33 2.68
N PHE A 55 -7.74 8.11 3.02
CA PHE A 55 -9.10 7.68 3.34
C PHE A 55 -9.04 6.45 4.24
N TRP A 56 -9.96 6.37 5.21
CA TRP A 56 -10.09 5.19 6.06
C TRP A 56 -10.91 4.12 5.36
N LEU A 57 -10.51 2.87 5.58
CA LEU A 57 -11.21 1.70 5.05
C LEU A 57 -12.40 1.37 5.97
N SER A 58 -13.42 2.19 5.89
CA SER A 58 -14.61 2.14 6.74
C SER A 58 -15.82 2.78 6.03
N PRO A 59 -17.04 2.64 6.57
CA PRO A 59 -18.20 3.36 6.07
C PRO A 59 -18.08 4.89 6.09
N THR A 60 -17.19 5.44 6.94
CA THR A 60 -16.89 6.88 7.05
C THR A 60 -15.43 7.15 6.66
N PRO A 61 -15.10 7.20 5.36
CA PRO A 61 -13.71 7.22 4.89
C PRO A 61 -12.96 8.52 5.17
N ASP A 62 -13.65 9.59 5.50
CA ASP A 62 -13.06 10.91 5.73
C ASP A 62 -12.53 11.10 7.15
N GLU A 63 -12.89 10.21 8.08
CA GLU A 63 -12.52 10.25 9.49
C GLU A 63 -11.98 8.90 10.00
N ALA A 64 -11.16 8.93 11.07
CA ALA A 64 -10.58 7.74 11.69
C ALA A 64 -11.65 6.87 12.35
N SER A 65 -12.08 5.83 11.67
CA SER A 65 -13.14 4.93 12.11
C SER A 65 -12.81 3.46 11.84
N PHE A 66 -13.52 2.56 12.53
CA PHE A 66 -13.40 1.12 12.29
C PHE A 66 -14.23 0.70 11.08
N GLY A 67 -13.64 -0.15 10.25
CA GLY A 67 -14.33 -0.77 9.11
C GLY A 67 -14.99 -2.09 9.52
N TRP A 68 -16.31 -2.18 9.41
CA TRP A 68 -17.11 -3.42 9.53
C TRP A 68 -16.73 -4.26 10.76
N ASP A 69 -16.28 -5.52 10.54
CA ASP A 69 -15.78 -6.45 11.55
C ASP A 69 -14.28 -6.28 11.85
N GLY A 70 -13.68 -5.17 11.42
CA GLY A 70 -12.23 -4.92 11.52
C GLY A 70 -11.74 -4.83 12.96
N ARG A 71 -10.54 -5.37 13.18
CA ARG A 71 -9.88 -5.34 14.50
C ARG A 71 -9.17 -4.01 14.76
N CYS A 72 -8.71 -3.35 13.71
CA CYS A 72 -7.97 -2.10 13.75
C CYS A 72 -8.59 -1.08 12.80
N ARG A 73 -8.41 0.21 13.08
CA ARG A 73 -8.60 1.23 12.04
C ARG A 73 -7.60 1.01 10.93
N ARG A 74 -8.04 1.09 9.69
CA ARG A 74 -7.20 0.94 8.51
C ARG A 74 -7.35 2.14 7.61
N VAL A 75 -6.23 2.64 7.12
CA VAL A 75 -6.17 3.82 6.26
C VAL A 75 -5.39 3.50 5.00
N THR A 76 -5.76 4.11 3.90
CA THR A 76 -4.97 4.13 2.68
C THR A 76 -4.45 5.55 2.46
N VAL A 77 -3.17 5.68 2.19
CA VAL A 77 -2.53 6.94 1.81
C VAL A 77 -2.19 6.92 0.33
N TRP A 78 -2.22 8.10 -0.30
CA TRP A 78 -1.87 8.22 -1.70
C TRP A 78 -1.18 9.54 -2.02
N VAL A 79 -0.38 9.50 -3.09
CA VAL A 79 0.26 10.67 -3.68
C VAL A 79 0.07 10.67 -5.19
N LYS A 80 -0.08 11.85 -5.79
CA LYS A 80 0.06 12.08 -7.22
C LYS A 80 1.42 12.72 -7.46
N LEU A 81 2.27 12.04 -8.20
CA LEU A 81 3.63 12.48 -8.48
C LEU A 81 3.79 12.79 -9.97
N ARG A 82 4.61 13.80 -10.27
CA ARG A 82 5.10 14.12 -11.61
C ARG A 82 6.57 13.75 -11.71
N ASP A 83 6.95 12.96 -12.68
CA ASP A 83 8.34 12.70 -13.01
C ASP A 83 8.92 13.95 -13.70
N LYS A 84 9.93 14.57 -13.08
CA LYS A 84 10.52 15.85 -13.52
C LYS A 84 11.23 15.76 -14.88
N LYS A 85 11.63 14.56 -15.30
CA LYS A 85 12.30 14.35 -16.58
C LYS A 85 11.31 14.16 -17.71
N SER A 86 10.29 13.34 -17.51
CA SER A 86 9.32 13.00 -18.57
C SER A 86 8.03 13.80 -18.50
N GLU A 87 7.85 14.63 -17.47
CA GLU A 87 6.63 15.42 -17.17
C GLU A 87 5.36 14.57 -16.99
N ARG A 88 5.49 13.23 -16.98
CA ARG A 88 4.36 12.31 -16.82
C ARG A 88 3.95 12.22 -15.37
N THR A 89 2.65 12.14 -15.13
CA THR A 89 2.09 11.96 -13.77
C THR A 89 1.66 10.52 -13.55
N PHE A 90 1.73 10.09 -12.30
CA PHE A 90 1.20 8.82 -11.85
C PHE A 90 0.70 8.94 -10.41
N TYR A 91 -0.15 7.99 -10.00
CA TYR A 91 -0.60 7.88 -8.62
C TYR A 91 0.07 6.68 -7.95
N TYR A 92 0.39 6.85 -6.69
CA TYR A 92 0.86 5.76 -5.84
C TYR A 92 0.01 5.69 -4.59
N PHE A 93 -0.60 4.53 -4.35
CA PHE A 93 -1.42 4.22 -3.19
C PHE A 93 -0.71 3.20 -2.31
N ASN A 94 -0.81 3.36 -0.99
CA ASN A 94 -0.26 2.44 -0.02
C ASN A 94 -1.31 2.11 1.04
N THR A 95 -1.55 0.83 1.30
CA THR A 95 -2.61 0.33 2.18
C THR A 95 -2.13 -0.75 3.13
N HIS A 96 -2.94 -1.03 4.16
CA HIS A 96 -2.80 -2.20 5.00
C HIS A 96 -4.19 -2.70 5.38
N LEU A 97 -4.62 -3.82 4.82
CA LEU A 97 -5.93 -4.41 5.08
C LEU A 97 -6.02 -5.04 6.47
N ASP A 98 -7.23 -5.27 6.97
CA ASP A 98 -7.40 -5.87 8.30
C ASP A 98 -6.93 -7.33 8.33
N HIS A 99 -6.26 -7.72 9.42
CA HIS A 99 -5.67 -9.05 9.57
C HIS A 99 -6.65 -10.09 10.14
N ARG A 100 -7.82 -9.67 10.66
CA ARG A 100 -8.82 -10.56 11.28
C ARG A 100 -10.18 -10.48 10.65
N GLY A 101 -10.71 -9.26 10.45
CA GLY A 101 -12.03 -9.04 9.89
C GLY A 101 -12.12 -9.48 8.43
N ASN A 102 -12.93 -10.49 8.15
CA ASN A 102 -13.12 -10.99 6.79
C ASN A 102 -13.92 -9.99 5.94
N GLU A 103 -14.99 -9.44 6.51
CA GLU A 103 -15.80 -8.41 5.86
C GLU A 103 -14.99 -7.12 5.67
N ALA A 104 -14.21 -6.70 6.70
CA ALA A 104 -13.34 -5.54 6.62
C ALA A 104 -12.28 -5.68 5.52
N ARG A 105 -11.70 -6.88 5.34
CA ARG A 105 -10.75 -7.16 4.25
C ARG A 105 -11.39 -7.07 2.88
N GLN A 106 -12.53 -7.73 2.70
CA GLN A 106 -13.27 -7.73 1.43
C GLN A 106 -13.70 -6.31 1.04
N LYS A 107 -14.43 -5.66 1.92
CA LYS A 107 -14.94 -4.30 1.67
C LYS A 107 -13.83 -3.24 1.61
N GLY A 108 -12.75 -3.43 2.37
CA GLY A 108 -11.56 -2.60 2.30
C GLY A 108 -10.88 -2.68 0.92
N ALA A 109 -10.74 -3.88 0.36
CA ALA A 109 -10.21 -4.09 -0.97
C ALA A 109 -11.12 -3.46 -2.06
N GLU A 110 -12.43 -3.67 -1.98
CA GLU A 110 -13.42 -3.04 -2.88
C GLU A 110 -13.37 -1.51 -2.80
N MET A 111 -13.29 -0.98 -1.57
CA MET A 111 -13.19 0.47 -1.34
C MET A 111 -11.90 1.04 -1.91
N ASN A 112 -10.76 0.38 -1.75
CA ASN A 112 -9.50 0.81 -2.36
C ASN A 112 -9.65 0.99 -3.86
N VAL A 113 -10.20 0.00 -4.57
CA VAL A 113 -10.43 0.08 -6.01
C VAL A 113 -11.38 1.21 -6.37
N LYS A 114 -12.51 1.33 -5.67
CA LYS A 114 -13.48 2.42 -5.88
C LYS A 114 -12.87 3.80 -5.68
N MET A 115 -12.07 3.98 -4.61
CA MET A 115 -11.40 5.25 -4.32
C MET A 115 -10.29 5.56 -5.31
N MET A 116 -9.50 4.56 -5.75
CA MET A 116 -8.53 4.75 -6.82
C MET A 116 -9.19 5.19 -8.12
N GLN A 117 -10.34 4.62 -8.49
CA GLN A 117 -11.12 5.04 -9.66
C GLN A 117 -11.64 6.47 -9.53
N ARG A 118 -12.10 6.86 -8.34
CA ARG A 118 -12.60 8.21 -8.05
C ARG A 118 -11.49 9.26 -8.08
N ILE A 119 -10.35 8.98 -7.44
CA ILE A 119 -9.23 9.91 -7.25
C ILE A 119 -8.39 10.04 -8.52
N ALA A 120 -7.98 8.90 -9.09
CA ALA A 120 -7.05 8.88 -10.21
C ALA A 120 -7.74 8.80 -11.58
N GLY A 121 -8.98 8.30 -11.61
CA GLY A 121 -9.69 8.04 -12.85
C GLY A 121 -9.25 6.74 -13.54
N LYS A 122 -9.92 6.41 -14.64
CA LYS A 122 -9.73 5.12 -15.35
C LYS A 122 -8.48 5.06 -16.24
N HIS A 123 -7.91 6.20 -16.58
CA HIS A 123 -6.82 6.30 -17.58
C HIS A 123 -5.47 6.67 -16.98
N ALA A 124 -5.40 6.94 -15.69
CA ALA A 124 -4.16 7.27 -15.00
C ALA A 124 -3.23 6.05 -14.86
N VAL A 125 -1.93 6.31 -14.85
CA VAL A 125 -0.95 5.34 -14.39
C VAL A 125 -1.06 5.25 -12.87
N ILE A 126 -1.30 4.04 -12.37
CA ILE A 126 -1.52 3.80 -10.94
C ILE A 126 -0.62 2.67 -10.48
N PHE A 127 0.02 2.88 -9.33
CA PHE A 127 0.68 1.85 -8.54
C PHE A 127 -0.01 1.75 -7.18
N HIS A 128 -0.17 0.54 -6.68
CA HIS A 128 -0.77 0.27 -5.40
C HIS A 128 0.03 -0.82 -4.69
N SER A 129 0.52 -0.54 -3.51
CA SER A 129 1.22 -1.51 -2.68
C SER A 129 0.59 -1.64 -1.30
N GLY A 130 0.88 -2.71 -0.61
CA GLY A 130 0.49 -2.87 0.78
C GLY A 130 0.52 -4.29 1.27
N ASP A 131 0.42 -4.41 2.60
CA ASP A 131 0.09 -5.66 3.27
C ASP A 131 -1.42 -5.90 3.12
N MET A 132 -1.78 -6.84 2.26
CA MET A 132 -3.19 -7.19 2.00
C MET A 132 -3.73 -8.21 3.00
N ASN A 133 -2.88 -8.73 3.90
CA ASN A 133 -3.26 -9.82 4.81
C ASN A 133 -3.96 -10.98 4.09
N SER A 134 -3.59 -11.20 2.84
CA SER A 134 -4.23 -12.14 1.90
C SER A 134 -3.19 -12.79 1.02
N GLN A 135 -3.32 -14.08 0.81
CA GLN A 135 -2.34 -14.88 0.08
C GLN A 135 -3.02 -15.67 -1.05
N ARG A 136 -2.40 -15.66 -2.23
CA ARG A 136 -2.84 -16.47 -3.36
C ARG A 136 -2.71 -17.95 -3.09
N GLY A 137 -3.61 -18.75 -3.67
CA GLY A 137 -3.67 -20.19 -3.44
C GLY A 137 -4.25 -20.57 -2.06
N THR A 138 -4.83 -19.62 -1.33
CA THR A 138 -5.50 -19.88 -0.03
C THR A 138 -6.93 -19.33 -0.01
N THR A 139 -7.67 -19.60 1.06
CA THR A 139 -9.02 -19.06 1.24
C THR A 139 -9.07 -17.52 1.25
N THR A 140 -7.93 -16.85 1.55
CA THR A 140 -7.85 -15.39 1.57
C THR A 140 -7.61 -14.76 0.21
N GLU A 141 -7.36 -15.55 -0.82
CA GLU A 141 -7.17 -15.05 -2.20
C GLU A 141 -8.38 -14.25 -2.70
N ALA A 142 -9.58 -14.62 -2.29
CA ALA A 142 -10.81 -13.94 -2.68
C ALA A 142 -10.77 -12.42 -2.41
N TYR A 143 -10.06 -11.98 -1.36
CA TYR A 143 -9.91 -10.56 -1.02
C TYR A 143 -8.99 -9.78 -1.98
N LEU A 144 -8.21 -10.48 -2.82
CA LEU A 144 -7.39 -9.87 -3.87
C LEU A 144 -8.19 -9.64 -5.16
N GLN A 145 -9.33 -10.32 -5.33
CA GLN A 145 -10.12 -10.27 -6.56
C GLN A 145 -10.57 -8.86 -6.99
N PRO A 146 -10.96 -7.94 -6.10
CA PRO A 146 -11.26 -6.56 -6.50
C PRO A 146 -10.11 -5.88 -7.24
N TYR A 147 -8.86 -6.13 -6.80
CA TYR A 147 -7.68 -5.61 -7.48
C TYR A 147 -7.46 -6.30 -8.83
N ASP A 148 -7.54 -7.63 -8.88
CA ASP A 148 -7.32 -8.41 -10.11
C ASP A 148 -8.30 -8.06 -11.22
N ASN A 149 -9.53 -7.73 -10.87
CA ASN A 149 -10.57 -7.32 -11.81
C ASN A 149 -10.26 -5.97 -12.48
N TRP A 150 -9.39 -5.16 -11.92
CA TRP A 150 -9.12 -3.80 -12.42
C TRP A 150 -7.65 -3.49 -12.65
N MET A 151 -6.73 -4.14 -11.95
CA MET A 151 -5.29 -3.93 -11.99
C MET A 151 -4.56 -5.22 -12.38
N LYS A 152 -3.24 -5.14 -12.49
CA LYS A 152 -2.37 -6.29 -12.73
C LYS A 152 -1.44 -6.46 -11.54
N SER A 153 -1.23 -7.70 -11.11
CA SER A 153 -0.23 -8.03 -10.09
C SER A 153 1.18 -7.91 -10.69
N ALA A 154 2.06 -7.15 -10.02
CA ALA A 154 3.43 -6.98 -10.47
C ALA A 154 4.20 -8.31 -10.42
N ARG A 155 4.04 -9.09 -9.36
CA ARG A 155 4.68 -10.39 -9.19
C ARG A 155 4.31 -11.39 -10.29
N GLU A 156 3.05 -11.43 -10.68
CA GLU A 156 2.57 -12.37 -11.69
C GLU A 156 2.83 -11.94 -13.13
N ARG A 157 3.08 -10.65 -13.34
CA ARG A 157 3.22 -10.07 -14.69
C ARG A 157 4.61 -9.57 -15.02
N ALA A 158 5.52 -9.52 -14.04
CA ALA A 158 6.91 -9.16 -14.30
C ALA A 158 7.57 -10.22 -15.18
N VAL A 159 8.47 -9.76 -16.05
CA VAL A 159 9.28 -10.67 -16.92
C VAL A 159 10.19 -11.53 -16.05
N GLU A 160 10.77 -10.90 -15.01
CA GLU A 160 11.56 -11.58 -13.99
C GLU A 160 10.83 -11.43 -12.65
N SER A 161 10.56 -12.56 -11.99
CA SER A 161 9.84 -12.54 -10.71
C SER A 161 10.35 -13.65 -9.80
N ASP A 162 10.66 -13.30 -8.55
CA ASP A 162 10.97 -14.28 -7.53
C ASP A 162 9.70 -14.86 -6.88
N GLN A 163 9.89 -15.94 -6.11
CA GLN A 163 8.80 -16.60 -5.38
C GLN A 163 8.99 -16.49 -3.86
N ARG A 164 9.86 -15.59 -3.39
CA ARG A 164 10.12 -15.41 -1.96
C ARG A 164 8.88 -14.90 -1.25
N ALA A 165 8.66 -15.39 -0.04
CA ALA A 165 7.61 -14.86 0.86
C ALA A 165 7.98 -13.46 1.36
N THR A 166 6.98 -12.68 1.74
CA THR A 166 7.18 -11.33 2.29
C THR A 166 7.04 -11.29 3.81
N PHE A 167 6.54 -12.39 4.41
CA PHE A 167 6.36 -12.51 5.85
C PHE A 167 6.59 -13.94 6.32
N ASP A 168 7.35 -14.12 7.40
CA ASP A 168 7.66 -15.41 8.02
C ASP A 168 7.38 -15.43 9.53
N GLY A 169 6.70 -14.40 10.06
CA GLY A 169 6.45 -14.24 11.48
C GLY A 169 7.73 -14.03 12.29
N PHE A 170 8.73 -13.35 11.73
CA PHE A 170 10.06 -13.18 12.32
C PHE A 170 10.77 -14.52 12.56
N GLY A 171 10.69 -15.43 11.59
CA GLY A 171 11.23 -16.78 11.67
C GLY A 171 10.43 -17.76 12.54
N LYS A 172 9.22 -17.37 12.96
CA LYS A 172 8.37 -18.16 13.89
C LYS A 172 7.15 -18.80 13.23
N SER A 173 6.90 -18.52 11.97
CA SER A 173 5.77 -19.08 11.23
C SER A 173 6.16 -19.56 9.84
N GLN A 174 5.26 -20.33 9.20
CA GLN A 174 5.45 -20.68 7.80
C GLN A 174 5.47 -19.41 6.93
N PRO A 175 6.39 -19.33 5.97
CA PRO A 175 6.49 -18.19 5.07
C PRO A 175 5.19 -17.94 4.30
N ARG A 176 4.79 -16.67 4.22
CA ARG A 176 3.57 -16.22 3.54
C ARG A 176 3.87 -15.04 2.62
N TRP A 177 3.10 -14.92 1.56
CA TRP A 177 3.14 -13.77 0.68
C TRP A 177 1.91 -12.89 0.94
N LEU A 178 2.06 -11.86 1.77
CA LEU A 178 1.00 -10.96 2.22
C LEU A 178 1.09 -9.58 1.58
N ASP A 179 2.31 -9.17 1.18
CA ASP A 179 2.57 -7.87 0.56
C ASP A 179 2.46 -7.98 -0.94
N HIS A 180 1.64 -7.13 -1.52
CA HIS A 180 1.35 -7.13 -2.94
C HIS A 180 1.66 -5.78 -3.57
N ILE A 181 2.04 -5.81 -4.85
CA ILE A 181 2.15 -4.63 -5.71
C ILE A 181 1.24 -4.85 -6.90
N PHE A 182 0.26 -3.97 -7.05
CA PHE A 182 -0.62 -3.91 -8.21
C PHE A 182 -0.31 -2.66 -9.03
N TYR A 183 -0.58 -2.73 -10.32
CA TYR A 183 -0.37 -1.59 -11.22
C TYR A 183 -1.40 -1.54 -12.35
N ARG A 184 -1.58 -0.33 -12.92
CA ARG A 184 -2.44 -0.07 -14.06
C ARG A 184 -1.76 0.90 -15.02
N HIS A 185 -1.93 0.67 -16.34
CA HIS A 185 -1.33 1.46 -17.43
C HIS A 185 0.20 1.59 -17.36
N ALA A 186 0.86 0.58 -16.83
CA ALA A 186 2.31 0.43 -16.75
C ALA A 186 2.71 -0.99 -17.16
N LYS A 187 4.00 -1.29 -17.09
CA LYS A 187 4.57 -2.61 -17.37
C LYS A 187 5.49 -3.00 -16.22
N ALA A 188 5.28 -4.16 -15.62
CA ALA A 188 6.20 -4.76 -14.68
C ALA A 188 7.34 -5.44 -15.45
N VAL A 189 8.57 -5.07 -15.15
CA VAL A 189 9.77 -5.64 -15.76
C VAL A 189 10.40 -6.66 -14.82
N LYS A 190 10.59 -6.26 -13.56
CA LYS A 190 11.19 -7.11 -12.53
C LYS A 190 10.42 -6.95 -11.22
N TYR A 191 10.23 -8.07 -10.53
CA TYR A 191 9.72 -8.14 -9.16
C TYR A 191 10.71 -8.93 -8.30
N ALA A 192 11.07 -8.42 -7.15
CA ALA A 192 11.94 -9.09 -6.19
C ALA A 192 11.52 -8.78 -4.76
N THR A 193 11.61 -9.78 -3.89
CA THR A 193 11.47 -9.63 -2.45
C THR A 193 12.88 -9.52 -1.86
N LEU A 194 13.19 -8.39 -1.22
CA LEU A 194 14.47 -8.14 -0.56
C LEU A 194 14.44 -8.72 0.85
N ASP A 195 15.52 -9.31 1.33
CA ASP A 195 15.59 -9.97 2.63
C ASP A 195 16.57 -9.29 3.61
N GLY A 196 17.03 -8.11 3.29
CA GLY A 196 17.99 -7.35 4.10
C GLY A 196 19.43 -7.87 4.05
N LYS A 197 19.68 -8.89 3.24
CA LYS A 197 21.02 -9.44 2.92
C LYS A 197 21.42 -9.12 1.49
N ASP A 198 20.46 -8.66 0.68
CA ASP A 198 20.62 -8.28 -0.71
C ASP A 198 21.23 -6.87 -0.87
#